data_73a3249247f3389da87cdc30a66988fe
#
_entry.id   73a3249247f3389da87cdc30a66988fe
#
_cell.length_a   1.000
_cell.length_b   1.000
_cell.length_c   1.000
_cell.angle_alpha   90.00
_cell.angle_beta   90.00
_cell.angle_gamma   90.00
#
_symmetry.space_group_name_H-M   'P 1'
#
loop_
_entity.id
_entity.type
_entity.pdbx_description
1 polymer ?
#
loop_
_entity_poly.entity_id
_entity_poly.type
_entity_poly.pdbx_seq_one_letter_code
_entity_poly.pdbx_strand_id
1 'polypeptide(L)'
;MPRVTQAHLDARRQQIIDAARARFATHGFARTSMTDLVEASGLSTGAIYRYFKGKDQIVAAICEQGGQALPDELTAQSVQDFLEHIRTLAREEDHARLVTQIYAEAAVSEPLAALVRQQLDELRSAVAALLPDREPAEAARIAEAFVALCDGYRQQLAVRGDLDPAPFAAAILAAIES
;
A
#
# COMPACT_ATOMS: atom_id res chain seq x y z
N MET A 1 -9.89 8.43 37.81
CA MET A 1 -10.26 7.90 36.49
C MET A 1 -9.12 7.04 35.98
N PRO A 2 -9.34 5.80 35.57
CA PRO A 2 -8.26 4.98 35.01
C PRO A 2 -7.74 5.64 33.72
N ARG A 3 -6.46 5.85 33.65
CA ARG A 3 -5.76 6.41 32.48
C ARG A 3 -5.83 5.35 31.37
N VAL A 4 -6.47 5.67 30.25
CA VAL A 4 -6.48 4.79 29.07
C VAL A 4 -5.03 4.55 28.66
N THR A 5 -4.60 3.29 28.61
CA THR A 5 -3.21 2.94 28.27
C THR A 5 -2.96 3.18 26.78
N GLN A 6 -1.72 3.48 26.39
CA GLN A 6 -1.36 3.64 24.98
C GLN A 6 -1.72 2.37 24.18
N ALA A 7 -1.44 1.20 24.72
CA ALA A 7 -1.80 -0.07 24.09
C ALA A 7 -3.30 -0.21 23.77
N HIS A 8 -4.18 0.33 24.63
CA HIS A 8 -5.61 0.34 24.35
C HIS A 8 -5.99 1.32 23.23
N LEU A 9 -5.32 2.47 23.15
CA LEU A 9 -5.53 3.43 22.06
C LEU A 9 -5.08 2.84 20.73
N ASP A 10 -3.92 2.18 20.71
CA ASP A 10 -3.37 1.56 19.52
C ASP A 10 -4.24 0.38 19.03
N ALA A 11 -4.73 -0.45 19.95
CA ALA A 11 -5.66 -1.53 19.63
C ALA A 11 -6.98 -1.02 19.02
N ARG A 12 -7.51 0.12 19.50
CA ARG A 12 -8.71 0.75 18.92
C ARG A 12 -8.44 1.35 17.55
N ARG A 13 -7.29 2.01 17.38
CA ARG A 13 -6.86 2.52 16.07
C ARG A 13 -6.75 1.36 15.07
N GLN A 14 -6.14 0.25 15.46
CA GLN A 14 -6.01 -0.93 14.62
C GLN A 14 -7.38 -1.53 14.26
N GLN A 15 -8.29 -1.66 15.20
CA GLN A 15 -9.65 -2.15 14.96
C GLN A 15 -10.37 -1.35 13.86
N ILE A 16 -10.20 -0.02 13.83
CA ILE A 16 -10.77 0.83 12.78
C ILE A 16 -10.12 0.56 11.43
N ILE A 17 -8.80 0.44 11.40
CA ILE A 17 -8.03 0.19 10.17
C ILE A 17 -8.43 -1.17 9.56
N ASP A 18 -8.53 -2.22 10.37
CA ASP A 18 -8.89 -3.56 9.91
C ASP A 18 -10.33 -3.60 9.36
N ALA A 19 -11.28 -2.98 10.05
CA ALA A 19 -12.66 -2.86 9.60
C ALA A 19 -12.75 -2.07 8.28
N ALA A 20 -11.99 -0.98 8.15
CA ALA A 20 -11.95 -0.16 6.95
C ALA A 20 -11.32 -0.92 5.77
N ARG A 21 -10.21 -1.63 6.00
CA ARG A 21 -9.55 -2.47 4.99
C ARG A 21 -10.51 -3.50 4.41
N ALA A 22 -11.19 -4.26 5.26
CA ALA A 22 -12.17 -5.25 4.85
C ALA A 22 -13.36 -4.62 4.09
N ARG A 23 -13.85 -3.46 4.56
CA ARG A 23 -14.98 -2.79 3.93
C ARG A 23 -14.62 -2.21 2.57
N PHE A 24 -13.45 -1.57 2.44
CA PHE A 24 -12.95 -1.04 1.17
C PHE A 24 -12.70 -2.16 0.16
N ALA A 25 -12.10 -3.27 0.57
CA ALA A 25 -11.85 -4.41 -0.31
C ALA A 25 -13.14 -5.00 -0.89
N THR A 26 -14.22 -5.07 -0.09
CA THR A 26 -15.48 -5.71 -0.51
C THR A 26 -16.47 -4.77 -1.20
N HIS A 27 -16.56 -3.51 -0.78
CA HIS A 27 -17.56 -2.55 -1.26
C HIS A 27 -16.97 -1.40 -2.08
N GLY A 28 -15.67 -1.23 -2.03
CA GLY A 28 -14.94 -0.12 -2.67
C GLY A 28 -14.87 1.12 -1.79
N PHE A 29 -13.78 1.89 -1.96
CA PHE A 29 -13.54 3.11 -1.22
C PHE A 29 -14.66 4.16 -1.43
N ALA A 30 -15.01 4.44 -2.69
CA ALA A 30 -15.98 5.46 -3.03
C ALA A 30 -17.37 5.19 -2.42
N ARG A 31 -17.79 3.93 -2.40
CA ARG A 31 -19.10 3.48 -1.90
C ARG A 31 -19.16 3.23 -0.40
N THR A 32 -18.07 3.39 0.31
CA THR A 32 -18.01 3.23 1.76
C THR A 32 -18.05 4.59 2.45
N SER A 33 -19.03 4.83 3.28
CA SER A 33 -19.17 6.04 4.10
C SER A 33 -18.48 5.87 5.47
N MET A 34 -18.27 7.00 6.18
CA MET A 34 -17.83 6.94 7.59
C MET A 34 -18.84 6.21 8.48
N THR A 35 -20.14 6.27 8.17
CA THR A 35 -21.18 5.53 8.89
C THR A 35 -21.01 4.03 8.71
N ASP A 36 -20.71 3.56 7.50
CA ASP A 36 -20.43 2.14 7.24
C ASP A 36 -19.22 1.65 8.04
N LEU A 37 -18.20 2.50 8.23
CA LEU A 37 -17.02 2.19 9.01
C LEU A 37 -17.31 2.15 10.52
N VAL A 38 -18.22 3.00 11.00
CA VAL A 38 -18.73 2.93 12.38
C VAL A 38 -19.39 1.58 12.63
N GLU A 39 -20.29 1.16 11.74
CA GLU A 39 -20.98 -0.13 11.85
C GLU A 39 -19.99 -1.30 11.76
N ALA A 40 -19.11 -1.30 10.78
CA ALA A 40 -18.14 -2.36 10.56
C ALA A 40 -17.12 -2.52 11.69
N SER A 41 -16.69 -1.40 12.31
CA SER A 41 -15.76 -1.43 13.44
C SER A 41 -16.39 -1.79 14.77
N GLY A 42 -17.72 -1.69 14.90
CA GLY A 42 -18.45 -1.86 16.16
C GLY A 42 -18.16 -0.77 17.20
N LEU A 43 -17.60 0.37 16.77
CA LEU A 43 -17.29 1.50 17.63
C LEU A 43 -18.36 2.59 17.50
N SER A 44 -18.45 3.48 18.49
CA SER A 44 -19.32 4.65 18.36
C SER A 44 -18.76 5.67 17.38
N THR A 45 -19.63 6.49 16.77
CA THR A 45 -19.24 7.58 15.88
C THR A 45 -18.18 8.49 16.51
N GLY A 46 -18.37 8.89 17.77
CA GLY A 46 -17.42 9.73 18.50
C GLY A 46 -16.06 9.04 18.70
N ALA A 47 -16.04 7.71 18.85
CA ALA A 47 -14.81 6.96 18.99
C ALA A 47 -14.00 6.97 17.67
N ILE A 48 -14.63 6.72 16.52
CA ILE A 48 -13.91 6.76 15.23
C ILE A 48 -13.37 8.15 14.94
N TYR A 49 -14.20 9.22 15.08
CA TYR A 49 -13.77 10.59 14.78
C TYR A 49 -12.68 11.13 15.72
N ARG A 50 -12.45 10.47 16.85
CA ARG A 50 -11.30 10.75 17.71
C ARG A 50 -9.96 10.35 17.07
N TYR A 51 -9.95 9.26 16.29
CA TYR A 51 -8.76 8.72 15.63
C TYR A 51 -8.58 9.23 14.21
N PHE A 52 -9.67 9.32 13.45
CA PHE A 52 -9.66 9.64 12.03
C PHE A 52 -10.75 10.66 11.69
N LYS A 53 -10.39 11.77 11.07
CA LYS A 53 -11.33 12.82 10.68
C LYS A 53 -12.10 12.53 9.40
N GLY A 54 -11.62 11.57 8.61
CA GLY A 54 -12.23 11.16 7.35
C GLY A 54 -11.58 9.90 6.80
N LYS A 55 -12.14 9.38 5.71
CA LYS A 55 -11.67 8.18 5.03
C LYS A 55 -10.21 8.29 4.56
N ASP A 56 -9.81 9.47 4.08
CA ASP A 56 -8.45 9.70 3.57
C ASP A 56 -7.38 9.45 4.64
N GLN A 57 -7.66 9.83 5.90
CA GLN A 57 -6.75 9.56 7.02
C GLN A 57 -6.68 8.06 7.36
N ILE A 58 -7.77 7.33 7.16
CA ILE A 58 -7.79 5.88 7.35
C ILE A 58 -6.98 5.20 6.24
N VAL A 59 -7.14 5.66 5.00
CA VAL A 59 -6.33 5.17 3.87
C VAL A 59 -4.85 5.44 4.10
N ALA A 60 -4.48 6.65 4.55
CA ALA A 60 -3.10 6.95 4.91
C ALA A 60 -2.54 5.94 5.91
N ALA A 61 -3.30 5.66 6.97
CA ALA A 61 -2.89 4.69 7.98
C ALA A 61 -2.82 3.25 7.47
N ILE A 62 -3.69 2.85 6.52
CA ILE A 62 -3.62 1.56 5.84
C ILE A 62 -2.33 1.46 5.01
N CYS A 63 -2.02 2.52 4.27
CA CYS A 63 -0.82 2.59 3.44
C CYS A 63 0.47 2.57 4.27
N GLU A 64 0.51 3.31 5.39
CA GLU A 64 1.62 3.28 6.35
C GLU A 64 1.91 1.86 6.87
N GLN A 65 0.86 1.08 7.14
CA GLN A 65 1.00 -0.30 7.60
C GLN A 65 1.32 -1.30 6.49
N GLY A 66 0.83 -1.03 5.29
CA GLY A 66 1.07 -1.85 4.10
C GLY A 66 2.38 -1.51 3.40
N GLY A 67 3.18 -0.60 3.95
CA GLY A 67 4.53 -0.31 3.49
C GLY A 67 5.34 -1.60 3.46
N GLN A 68 5.52 -2.16 2.26
CA GLN A 68 6.31 -3.37 2.08
C GLN A 68 7.76 -3.01 2.40
N ALA A 69 8.36 -3.74 3.31
CA ALA A 69 9.80 -3.64 3.50
C ALA A 69 10.47 -3.99 2.18
N LEU A 70 11.11 -3.01 1.55
CA LEU A 70 11.99 -3.27 0.42
C LEU A 70 13.08 -4.25 0.84
N PRO A 71 13.58 -5.08 -0.06
CA PRO A 71 14.75 -5.90 0.23
C PRO A 71 15.96 -5.00 0.55
N ASP A 72 16.91 -5.51 1.31
CA ASP A 72 18.15 -4.78 1.62
C ASP A 72 19.05 -4.58 0.39
N GLU A 73 18.91 -5.44 -0.61
CA GLU A 73 19.63 -5.41 -1.89
C GLU A 73 18.72 -5.83 -3.05
N LEU A 74 18.98 -5.31 -4.24
CA LEU A 74 18.24 -5.66 -5.46
C LEU A 74 18.94 -6.78 -6.23
N THR A 75 18.90 -7.99 -5.69
CA THR A 75 19.38 -9.22 -6.33
C THR A 75 18.23 -9.96 -7.03
N ALA A 76 18.54 -10.93 -7.89
CA ALA A 76 17.53 -11.76 -8.54
C ALA A 76 16.61 -12.46 -7.53
N GLN A 77 17.18 -13.00 -6.45
CA GLN A 77 16.43 -13.69 -5.41
C GLN A 77 15.55 -12.72 -4.63
N SER A 78 16.10 -11.58 -4.19
CA SER A 78 15.35 -10.62 -3.37
C SER A 78 14.20 -9.95 -4.14
N VAL A 79 14.38 -9.69 -5.43
CA VAL A 79 13.29 -9.18 -6.30
C VAL A 79 12.20 -10.24 -6.47
N GLN A 80 12.57 -11.50 -6.67
CA GLN A 80 11.61 -12.61 -6.75
C GLN A 80 10.81 -12.75 -5.44
N ASP A 81 11.50 -12.76 -4.29
CA ASP A 81 10.89 -12.89 -2.96
C ASP A 81 9.96 -11.70 -2.65
N PHE A 82 10.36 -10.50 -3.06
CA PHE A 82 9.54 -9.31 -2.90
C PHE A 82 8.23 -9.38 -3.71
N LEU A 83 8.28 -9.81 -4.97
CA LEU A 83 7.08 -9.99 -5.78
C LEU A 83 6.21 -11.15 -5.28
N GLU A 84 6.80 -12.22 -4.76
CA GLU A 84 6.05 -13.32 -4.14
C GLU A 84 5.35 -12.86 -2.85
N HIS A 85 5.99 -11.98 -2.09
CA HIS A 85 5.35 -11.33 -0.94
C HIS A 85 4.15 -10.48 -1.37
N ILE A 86 4.26 -9.67 -2.44
CA ILE A 86 3.13 -8.93 -3.03
C ILE A 86 1.99 -9.89 -3.41
N ARG A 87 2.33 -11.01 -4.02
CA ARG A 87 1.37 -12.05 -4.41
C ARG A 87 0.64 -12.64 -3.21
N THR A 88 1.37 -12.94 -2.14
CA THR A 88 0.82 -13.45 -0.88
C THR A 88 -0.17 -12.47 -0.25
N LEU A 89 0.21 -11.20 -0.12
CA LEU A 89 -0.68 -10.15 0.39
C LEU A 89 -1.93 -9.96 -0.48
N ALA A 90 -1.79 -10.09 -1.80
CA ALA A 90 -2.93 -10.01 -2.71
C ALA A 90 -3.94 -11.13 -2.50
N ARG A 91 -3.46 -12.34 -2.16
CA ARG A 91 -4.29 -13.53 -1.95
C ARG A 91 -4.94 -13.57 -0.56
N GLU A 92 -4.22 -13.18 0.48
CA GLU A 92 -4.65 -13.32 1.86
C GLU A 92 -5.45 -12.11 2.37
N GLU A 93 -5.13 -10.90 1.89
CA GLU A 93 -5.67 -9.66 2.45
C GLU A 93 -6.45 -8.79 1.44
N ASP A 94 -6.72 -9.29 0.23
CA ASP A 94 -7.29 -8.48 -0.88
C ASP A 94 -6.52 -7.16 -1.12
N HIS A 95 -5.24 -7.11 -0.70
CA HIS A 95 -4.41 -5.90 -0.68
C HIS A 95 -4.27 -5.28 -2.09
N ALA A 96 -4.10 -6.12 -3.12
CA ALA A 96 -3.97 -5.64 -4.49
C ALA A 96 -5.23 -4.90 -4.97
N ARG A 97 -6.43 -5.41 -4.63
CA ARG A 97 -7.70 -4.75 -4.94
C ARG A 97 -7.85 -3.43 -4.24
N LEU A 98 -7.50 -3.38 -2.95
CA LEU A 98 -7.55 -2.17 -2.15
C LEU A 98 -6.65 -1.08 -2.73
N VAL A 99 -5.39 -1.40 -3.02
CA VAL A 99 -4.43 -0.46 -3.62
C VAL A 99 -4.94 0.04 -4.97
N THR A 100 -5.42 -0.85 -5.84
CA THR A 100 -5.97 -0.46 -7.15
C THR A 100 -7.15 0.53 -7.01
N GLN A 101 -8.03 0.33 -6.03
CA GLN A 101 -9.13 1.26 -5.76
C GLN A 101 -8.64 2.61 -5.22
N ILE A 102 -7.62 2.62 -4.37
CA ILE A 102 -6.99 3.84 -3.86
C ILE A 102 -6.42 4.66 -5.02
N TYR A 103 -5.70 4.03 -5.95
CA TYR A 103 -5.15 4.70 -7.14
C TYR A 103 -6.25 5.26 -8.06
N ALA A 104 -7.34 4.49 -8.27
CA ALA A 104 -8.46 4.96 -9.07
C ALA A 104 -9.13 6.18 -8.43
N GLU A 105 -9.32 6.20 -7.12
CA GLU A 105 -9.89 7.34 -6.40
C GLU A 105 -8.91 8.53 -6.36
N ALA A 106 -7.62 8.29 -6.22
CA ALA A 106 -6.59 9.32 -6.26
C ALA A 106 -6.58 10.09 -7.61
N ALA A 107 -6.99 9.45 -8.70
CA ALA A 107 -7.09 10.11 -9.99
C ALA A 107 -8.16 11.23 -10.04
N VAL A 108 -9.10 11.25 -9.09
CA VAL A 108 -10.22 12.21 -9.02
C VAL A 108 -10.29 12.97 -7.68
N SER A 109 -9.45 12.63 -6.71
CA SER A 109 -9.42 13.22 -5.37
C SER A 109 -8.04 13.79 -5.07
N GLU A 110 -7.90 15.14 -5.08
CA GLU A 110 -6.61 15.80 -4.83
C GLU A 110 -5.99 15.47 -3.45
N PRO A 111 -6.75 15.41 -2.33
CA PRO A 111 -6.17 14.98 -1.05
C PRO A 111 -5.55 13.58 -1.11
N LEU A 112 -6.24 12.64 -1.77
CA LEU A 112 -5.75 11.27 -1.89
C LEU A 112 -4.60 11.17 -2.91
N ALA A 113 -4.65 11.96 -3.99
CA ALA A 113 -3.55 12.07 -4.96
C ALA A 113 -2.26 12.57 -4.30
N ALA A 114 -2.35 13.59 -3.42
CA ALA A 114 -1.20 14.09 -2.69
C ALA A 114 -0.56 13.00 -1.82
N LEU A 115 -1.37 12.20 -1.12
CA LEU A 115 -0.91 11.08 -0.31
C LEU A 115 -0.20 10.01 -1.17
N VAL A 116 -0.84 9.60 -2.28
CA VAL A 116 -0.27 8.58 -3.17
C VAL A 116 1.04 9.08 -3.79
N ARG A 117 1.11 10.34 -4.23
CA ARG A 117 2.36 10.93 -4.76
C ARG A 117 3.48 10.88 -3.72
N GLN A 118 3.20 11.31 -2.48
CA GLN A 118 4.20 11.26 -1.42
C GLN A 118 4.74 9.84 -1.21
N GLN A 119 3.86 8.83 -1.14
CA GLN A 119 4.27 7.45 -0.96
C GLN A 119 5.09 6.91 -2.12
N LEU A 120 4.73 7.25 -3.36
CA LEU A 120 5.50 6.88 -4.54
C LEU A 120 6.89 7.53 -4.53
N ASP A 121 7.00 8.79 -4.12
CA ASP A 121 8.27 9.50 -4.03
C ASP A 121 9.18 8.91 -2.94
N GLU A 122 8.60 8.55 -1.79
CA GLU A 122 9.32 7.84 -0.71
C GLU A 122 9.82 6.47 -1.19
N LEU A 123 8.98 5.70 -1.89
CA LEU A 123 9.35 4.39 -2.41
C LEU A 123 10.45 4.50 -3.50
N ARG A 124 10.32 5.45 -4.44
CA ARG A 124 11.36 5.70 -5.46
C ARG A 124 12.69 6.07 -4.81
N SER A 125 12.64 6.96 -3.82
CA SER A 125 13.84 7.37 -3.07
C SER A 125 14.50 6.21 -2.36
N ALA A 126 13.70 5.33 -1.74
CA ALA A 126 14.19 4.15 -1.05
C ALA A 126 14.81 3.14 -2.04
N VAL A 127 14.17 2.90 -3.19
CA VAL A 127 14.73 2.02 -4.24
C VAL A 127 16.04 2.59 -4.81
N ALA A 128 16.09 3.91 -5.09
CA ALA A 128 17.30 4.55 -5.59
C ALA A 128 18.48 4.43 -4.59
N ALA A 129 18.20 4.47 -3.29
CA ALA A 129 19.21 4.29 -2.24
C ALA A 129 19.81 2.87 -2.20
N LEU A 130 19.15 1.86 -2.79
CA LEU A 130 19.68 0.50 -2.93
C LEU A 130 20.66 0.37 -4.11
N LEU A 131 20.94 1.44 -4.84
CA LEU A 131 21.80 1.49 -6.03
C LEU A 131 22.95 2.49 -5.84
N PRO A 132 23.78 2.35 -4.76
CA PRO A 132 24.77 3.36 -4.39
C PRO A 132 25.91 3.54 -5.42
N ASP A 133 26.14 2.52 -6.24
CA ASP A 133 27.19 2.51 -7.27
C ASP A 133 26.76 3.08 -8.61
N ARG A 134 25.49 3.49 -8.73
CA ARG A 134 24.93 4.08 -9.96
C ARG A 134 24.93 5.61 -9.88
N GLU A 135 25.06 6.25 -11.05
CA GLU A 135 24.85 7.70 -11.13
C GLU A 135 23.43 8.07 -10.67
N PRO A 136 23.23 9.19 -9.95
CA PRO A 136 21.92 9.54 -9.38
C PRO A 136 20.76 9.57 -10.39
N ALA A 137 21.01 10.05 -11.61
CA ALA A 137 19.99 10.08 -12.66
C ALA A 137 19.63 8.68 -13.18
N GLU A 138 20.59 7.76 -13.18
CA GLU A 138 20.38 6.35 -13.54
C GLU A 138 19.62 5.62 -12.44
N ALA A 139 20.03 5.75 -11.18
CA ALA A 139 19.33 5.19 -10.03
C ALA A 139 17.86 5.65 -9.98
N ALA A 140 17.59 6.93 -10.25
CA ALA A 140 16.23 7.46 -10.31
C ALA A 140 15.39 6.83 -11.44
N ARG A 141 15.98 6.61 -12.63
CA ARG A 141 15.28 5.94 -13.75
C ARG A 141 14.96 4.48 -13.43
N ILE A 142 15.91 3.77 -12.82
CA ILE A 142 15.72 2.38 -12.38
C ILE A 142 14.62 2.32 -11.31
N ALA A 143 14.64 3.21 -10.33
CA ALA A 143 13.63 3.29 -9.28
C ALA A 143 12.22 3.54 -9.85
N GLU A 144 12.09 4.43 -10.84
CA GLU A 144 10.82 4.67 -11.54
C GLU A 144 10.31 3.40 -12.23
N ALA A 145 11.19 2.69 -12.98
CA ALA A 145 10.83 1.44 -13.66
C ALA A 145 10.45 0.34 -12.67
N PHE A 146 11.20 0.19 -11.57
CA PHE A 146 10.92 -0.76 -10.50
C PHE A 146 9.52 -0.55 -9.91
N VAL A 147 9.21 0.67 -9.49
CA VAL A 147 7.92 1.02 -8.90
C VAL A 147 6.78 0.79 -9.90
N ALA A 148 6.94 1.22 -11.16
CA ALA A 148 5.95 1.04 -12.20
C ALA A 148 5.66 -0.44 -12.49
N LEU A 149 6.70 -1.29 -12.53
CA LEU A 149 6.54 -2.73 -12.76
C LEU A 149 5.87 -3.43 -11.55
N CYS A 150 6.22 -3.06 -10.33
CA CYS A 150 5.58 -3.57 -9.12
C CYS A 150 4.09 -3.17 -9.05
N ASP A 151 3.77 -1.91 -9.39
CA ASP A 151 2.38 -1.45 -9.44
C ASP A 151 1.59 -2.13 -10.56
N GLY A 152 2.19 -2.29 -11.75
CA GLY A 152 1.60 -3.06 -12.83
C GLY A 152 1.31 -4.52 -12.45
N TYR A 153 2.24 -5.17 -11.76
CA TYR A 153 2.06 -6.53 -11.23
C TYR A 153 0.89 -6.58 -10.23
N ARG A 154 0.86 -5.66 -9.28
CA ARG A 154 -0.20 -5.55 -8.26
C ARG A 154 -1.58 -5.33 -8.89
N GLN A 155 -1.69 -4.43 -9.88
CA GLN A 155 -2.94 -4.22 -10.62
C GLN A 155 -3.39 -5.47 -11.37
N GLN A 156 -2.47 -6.21 -11.98
CA GLN A 156 -2.81 -7.46 -12.67
C GLN A 156 -3.27 -8.54 -11.68
N LEU A 157 -2.65 -8.65 -10.50
CA LEU A 157 -3.12 -9.53 -9.43
C LEU A 157 -4.55 -9.19 -9.00
N ALA A 158 -4.89 -7.89 -8.88
CA ALA A 158 -6.23 -7.45 -8.50
C ALA A 158 -7.32 -7.90 -9.50
N VAL A 159 -6.98 -7.99 -10.79
CA VAL A 159 -7.93 -8.28 -11.87
C VAL A 159 -7.91 -9.76 -12.27
N ARG A 160 -6.72 -10.35 -12.37
CA ARG A 160 -6.52 -11.71 -12.88
C ARG A 160 -6.48 -12.78 -11.77
N GLY A 161 -6.36 -12.36 -10.52
CA GLY A 161 -6.15 -13.26 -9.39
C GLY A 161 -4.70 -13.70 -9.27
N ASP A 162 -4.46 -15.01 -9.21
CA ASP A 162 -3.11 -15.55 -9.08
C ASP A 162 -2.29 -15.36 -10.36
N LEU A 163 -1.04 -14.90 -10.20
CA LEU A 163 -0.15 -14.58 -11.31
C LEU A 163 1.29 -14.87 -10.93
N ASP A 164 2.00 -15.62 -11.78
CA ASP A 164 3.42 -15.92 -11.60
C ASP A 164 4.25 -14.62 -11.57
N PRO A 165 5.05 -14.37 -10.52
CA PRO A 165 5.91 -13.19 -10.44
C PRO A 165 7.16 -13.27 -11.35
N ALA A 166 7.58 -14.45 -11.80
CA ALA A 166 8.84 -14.64 -12.51
C ALA A 166 9.04 -13.74 -13.76
N PRO A 167 8.03 -13.55 -14.64
CA PRO A 167 8.17 -12.63 -15.78
C PRO A 167 8.39 -11.17 -15.37
N PHE A 168 7.78 -10.73 -14.26
CA PHE A 168 7.94 -9.37 -13.73
C PHE A 168 9.30 -9.19 -13.07
N ALA A 169 9.77 -10.19 -12.31
CA ALA A 169 11.11 -10.20 -11.74
C ALA A 169 12.17 -10.07 -12.83
N ALA A 170 12.04 -10.86 -13.92
CA ALA A 170 12.95 -10.78 -15.05
C ALA A 170 12.96 -9.38 -15.70
N ALA A 171 11.81 -8.73 -15.85
CA ALA A 171 11.72 -7.38 -16.39
C ALA A 171 12.36 -6.33 -15.47
N ILE A 172 12.17 -6.45 -14.16
CA ILE A 172 12.81 -5.57 -13.16
C ILE A 172 14.33 -5.73 -13.22
N LEU A 173 14.83 -6.95 -13.22
CA LEU A 173 16.27 -7.22 -13.28
C LEU A 173 16.89 -6.68 -14.56
N ALA A 174 16.24 -6.85 -15.71
CA ALA A 174 16.70 -6.27 -16.96
C ALA A 174 16.77 -4.72 -16.90
N ALA A 175 15.87 -4.06 -16.20
CA ALA A 175 15.91 -2.62 -15.99
C ALA A 175 17.03 -2.17 -15.02
N ILE A 176 17.44 -3.04 -14.08
CA ILE A 176 18.54 -2.78 -13.16
C ILE A 176 19.89 -2.94 -13.86
N GLU A 177 20.01 -3.90 -14.79
CA GLU A 177 21.23 -4.24 -15.50
C GLU A 177 21.52 -3.34 -16.72
N SER A 178 20.51 -2.57 -17.18
CA SER A 178 20.60 -1.69 -18.36
C SER A 178 21.24 -0.34 -18.01
#